data_d5df0d7a982a7490b9ec0cec3aa3c25a
#
_entry.id   d5df0d7a982a7490b9ec0cec3aa3c25a
#
_cell.length_a   1.000
_cell.length_b   1.000
_cell.length_c   1.000
_cell.angle_alpha   90.00
_cell.angle_beta   90.00
_cell.angle_gamma   90.00
#
_symmetry.space_group_name_H-M   'P 1'
#
loop_
_entity.id
_entity.type
_entity.pdbx_description
1 polymer ?
#
loop_
_entity_poly.entity_id
_entity_poly.type
_entity_poly.pdbx_seq_one_letter_code
_entity_poly.pdbx_strand_id
1 'polypeptide(L)'
;MRDGFPSGKQPTTRVRLRISQFKRSMLEQGFEGTYSIVKGYVRGKKIDLEGKATVRFETMPGQQGQMDWGFFEDHLILENGKFKKLYCFLLVLGYSRMRYIEFVTDMSTNSLIRCHANAFRYFGGYP
;
A
#
# COMPACT_ATOMS: atom_id res chain seq x y z
N MET A 1 34.50 5.12 13.56
CA MET A 1 33.81 3.90 13.09
C MET A 1 32.76 4.33 12.07
N ARG A 2 32.97 3.99 10.82
CA ARG A 2 32.08 4.40 9.74
C ARG A 2 30.99 3.37 9.55
N ASP A 3 29.76 3.79 9.70
CA ASP A 3 28.55 2.97 9.50
C ASP A 3 28.33 2.69 8.03
N GLY A 4 28.86 1.57 7.57
CA GLY A 4 28.61 1.06 6.22
C GLY A 4 27.28 0.32 6.15
N PHE A 5 26.14 1.02 6.06
CA PHE A 5 24.92 0.43 5.54
C PHE A 5 24.89 0.59 4.02
N PRO A 6 24.69 -0.48 3.26
CA PRO A 6 24.57 -0.38 1.82
C PRO A 6 23.34 0.46 1.46
N SER A 7 23.57 1.52 0.70
CA SER A 7 22.54 2.30 0.02
C SER A 7 21.88 1.42 -1.04
N GLY A 8 20.83 0.72 -0.66
CA GLY A 8 20.06 -0.16 -1.52
C GLY A 8 18.58 0.19 -1.48
N LYS A 9 18.00 0.44 -2.64
CA LYS A 9 16.61 0.62 -3.03
C LYS A 9 15.59 0.26 -1.94
N GLN A 10 14.83 1.25 -1.49
CA GLN A 10 13.76 1.02 -0.52
C GLN A 10 12.70 0.06 -1.10
N PRO A 11 12.42 -1.05 -0.45
CA PRO A 11 11.32 -1.92 -0.85
C PRO A 11 10.00 -1.22 -0.51
N THR A 12 9.17 -0.99 -1.51
CA THR A 12 7.81 -0.42 -1.40
C THR A 12 6.80 -1.37 -0.73
N THR A 13 7.24 -2.55 -0.34
CA THR A 13 6.41 -3.52 0.38
C THR A 13 6.69 -3.41 1.87
N ARG A 14 5.67 -3.13 2.69
CA ARG A 14 5.73 -3.19 4.15
C ARG A 14 6.06 -4.62 4.60
N VAL A 15 7.33 -4.97 4.58
CA VAL A 15 7.80 -6.22 5.17
C VAL A 15 7.71 -6.07 6.68
N ARG A 16 6.71 -6.67 7.32
CA ARG A 16 6.67 -6.89 8.76
C ARG A 16 7.75 -7.91 9.12
N LEU A 17 8.99 -7.49 9.16
CA LEU A 17 10.08 -8.31 9.70
C LEU A 17 9.76 -8.59 11.17
N ARG A 18 9.51 -9.84 11.50
CA ARG A 18 9.43 -10.27 12.91
C ARG A 18 10.80 -10.03 13.54
N ILE A 19 10.83 -9.42 14.72
CA ILE A 19 12.08 -9.11 15.46
C ILE A 19 12.96 -10.35 15.60
N SER A 20 12.36 -11.54 15.67
CA SER A 20 13.08 -12.83 15.70
C SER A 20 13.86 -13.13 14.42
N GLN A 21 13.31 -12.78 13.24
CA GLN A 21 14.00 -12.95 11.96
C GLN A 21 15.15 -11.96 11.81
N PHE A 22 14.91 -10.71 12.24
CA PHE A 22 15.96 -9.68 12.26
C PHE A 22 17.12 -10.06 13.18
N LYS A 23 16.84 -10.57 14.39
CA LYS A 23 17.89 -11.09 15.30
C LYS A 23 18.69 -12.21 14.66
N ARG A 24 18.03 -13.17 13.99
CA ARG A 24 18.69 -14.28 13.32
C ARG A 24 19.69 -13.80 12.27
N SER A 25 19.27 -12.87 11.44
CA SER A 25 20.13 -12.26 10.41
C SER A 25 21.33 -11.52 11.02
N MET A 26 21.17 -10.84 12.16
CA MET A 26 22.27 -10.17 12.84
C MET A 26 23.26 -11.15 13.48
N LEU A 27 22.78 -12.27 14.03
CA LEU A 27 23.65 -13.33 14.56
C LEU A 27 24.50 -13.97 13.44
N GLU A 28 23.92 -14.19 12.25
CA GLU A 28 24.64 -14.69 11.08
C GLU A 28 25.73 -13.71 10.59
N GLN A 29 25.61 -12.44 10.93
CA GLN A 29 26.58 -11.37 10.61
C GLN A 29 27.57 -11.10 11.77
N GLY A 30 27.60 -11.96 12.81
CA GLY A 30 28.54 -11.87 13.92
C GLY A 30 28.14 -10.96 15.06
N PHE A 31 26.84 -10.59 15.18
CA PHE A 31 26.36 -9.81 16.31
C PHE A 31 26.11 -10.68 17.56
N GLU A 32 26.79 -10.37 18.65
CA GLU A 32 26.71 -11.11 19.93
C GLU A 32 25.81 -10.43 20.98
N GLY A 33 24.79 -9.69 20.60
CA GLY A 33 23.91 -8.97 21.50
C GLY A 33 22.70 -9.77 21.98
N THR A 34 22.14 -9.36 23.13
CA THR A 34 20.90 -9.94 23.66
C THR A 34 19.68 -9.49 22.87
N TYR A 35 18.58 -10.28 22.94
CA TYR A 35 17.30 -9.93 22.32
C TYR A 35 16.77 -8.55 22.76
N SER A 36 17.01 -8.17 24.02
CA SER A 36 16.57 -6.88 24.57
C SER A 36 17.25 -5.69 23.89
N ILE A 37 18.54 -5.80 23.55
CA ILE A 37 19.28 -4.76 22.83
C ILE A 37 18.73 -4.60 21.41
N VAL A 38 18.52 -5.70 20.69
CA VAL A 38 17.94 -5.68 19.34
C VAL A 38 16.54 -5.09 19.36
N LYS A 39 15.71 -5.50 20.32
CA LYS A 39 14.34 -4.96 20.48
C LYS A 39 14.35 -3.46 20.76
N GLY A 40 15.24 -2.98 21.62
CA GLY A 40 15.41 -1.56 21.93
C GLY A 40 15.81 -0.74 20.70
N TYR A 41 16.81 -1.23 19.95
CA TYR A 41 17.27 -0.60 18.72
C TYR A 41 16.17 -0.51 17.64
N VAL A 42 15.48 -1.62 17.39
CA VAL A 42 14.38 -1.66 16.39
C VAL A 42 13.24 -0.73 16.82
N ARG A 43 12.92 -0.66 18.12
CA ARG A 43 11.88 0.25 18.64
C ARG A 43 12.25 1.72 18.44
N GLY A 44 13.51 2.10 18.72
CA GLY A 44 14.01 3.46 18.48
C GLY A 44 13.96 3.84 17.00
N LYS A 45 14.44 2.94 16.12
CA LYS A 45 14.40 3.18 14.67
C LYS A 45 12.98 3.20 14.10
N LYS A 46 12.06 2.44 14.64
CA LYS A 46 10.65 2.46 14.24
C LYS A 46 10.00 3.81 14.54
N ILE A 47 10.29 4.41 15.69
CA ILE A 47 9.80 5.74 16.06
C ILE A 47 10.36 6.80 15.09
N ASP A 48 11.65 6.73 14.76
CA ASP A 48 12.31 7.61 13.79
C ASP A 48 11.70 7.51 12.39
N LEU A 49 11.39 6.27 11.96
CA LEU A 49 10.77 6.01 10.65
C LEU A 49 9.30 6.44 10.62
N GLU A 50 8.56 6.28 11.71
CA GLU A 50 7.17 6.74 11.81
C GLU A 50 7.09 8.27 11.79
N GLY A 51 8.05 8.97 12.39
CA GLY A 51 8.17 10.42 12.31
C GLY A 51 8.52 10.96 10.91
N LYS A 52 9.28 10.20 10.12
CA LYS A 52 9.67 10.56 8.75
C LYS A 52 8.67 10.11 7.68
N ALA A 53 7.82 9.13 7.98
CA ALA A 53 6.83 8.58 7.05
C ALA A 53 5.62 9.51 6.81
N THR A 54 5.56 10.65 7.46
CA THR A 54 4.51 11.65 7.26
C THR A 54 4.95 12.78 6.32
N VAL A 55 5.75 12.49 5.31
CA VAL A 55 5.85 13.39 4.16
C VAL A 55 4.53 13.25 3.41
N ARG A 56 3.61 14.19 3.67
CA ARG A 56 2.41 14.33 2.85
C ARG A 56 2.88 14.64 1.45
N PHE A 57 2.67 13.69 0.56
CA PHE A 57 2.89 13.93 -0.86
C PHE A 57 1.75 14.85 -1.32
N GLU A 58 2.05 16.14 -1.42
CA GLU A 58 1.10 17.14 -1.91
C GLU A 58 1.24 17.21 -3.44
N THR A 59 0.19 16.80 -4.14
CA THR A 59 0.10 16.96 -5.59
C THR A 59 -0.71 18.20 -5.91
N MET A 60 -0.39 18.86 -7.02
CA MET A 60 -1.19 19.95 -7.54
C MET A 60 -2.57 19.45 -8.01
N PRO A 61 -3.59 20.34 -8.07
CA PRO A 61 -4.88 19.97 -8.65
C PRO A 61 -4.73 19.39 -10.06
N GLY A 62 -5.42 18.28 -10.35
CA GLY A 62 -5.42 17.65 -11.66
C GLY A 62 -4.12 16.95 -12.08
N GLN A 63 -3.19 16.72 -11.17
CA GLN A 63 -1.91 16.08 -11.49
C GLN A 63 -1.91 14.57 -11.32
N GLN A 64 -2.67 14.05 -10.36
CA GLN A 64 -2.57 12.63 -9.99
C GLN A 64 -3.88 12.08 -9.44
N GLY A 65 -4.21 10.88 -9.90
CA GLY A 65 -5.17 9.98 -9.28
C GLY A 65 -4.50 8.67 -8.92
N GLN A 66 -4.91 8.07 -7.82
CA GLN A 66 -4.46 6.75 -7.38
C GLN A 66 -5.62 5.77 -7.50
N MET A 67 -5.40 4.69 -8.23
CA MET A 67 -6.36 3.61 -8.40
C MET A 67 -5.91 2.38 -7.63
N ASP A 68 -6.87 1.71 -7.01
CA ASP A 68 -6.65 0.44 -6.32
C ASP A 68 -7.85 -0.49 -6.49
N TRP A 69 -7.60 -1.81 -6.34
CA TRP A 69 -8.63 -2.83 -6.31
C TRP A 69 -8.82 -3.36 -4.90
N GLY A 70 -10.07 -3.31 -4.41
CA GLY A 70 -10.47 -4.00 -3.19
C GLY A 70 -11.06 -5.39 -3.51
N PHE A 71 -10.73 -6.38 -2.68
CA PHE A 71 -11.17 -7.76 -2.82
C PHE A 71 -12.08 -8.12 -1.66
N PHE A 72 -13.23 -8.69 -1.95
CA PHE A 72 -14.17 -9.19 -0.96
C PHE A 72 -14.27 -10.71 -1.11
N GLU A 73 -13.32 -11.43 -0.51
CA GLU A 73 -13.16 -12.87 -0.67
C GLU A 73 -14.38 -13.67 -0.17
N ASP A 74 -15.04 -13.17 0.87
CA ASP A 74 -16.19 -13.81 1.50
C ASP A 74 -17.55 -13.35 0.94
N HIS A 75 -17.55 -12.45 -0.06
CA HIS A 75 -18.79 -11.91 -0.61
C HIS A 75 -18.97 -12.40 -2.05
N LEU A 76 -20.03 -13.19 -2.22
CA LEU A 76 -20.47 -13.66 -3.53
C LEU A 76 -21.78 -12.98 -3.90
N ILE A 77 -21.86 -12.48 -5.13
CA ILE A 77 -23.09 -11.93 -5.70
C ILE A 77 -23.68 -12.95 -6.67
N LEU A 78 -24.98 -13.16 -6.57
CA LEU A 78 -25.72 -13.95 -7.55
C LEU A 78 -26.06 -13.09 -8.76
N GLU A 79 -25.40 -13.34 -9.87
CA GLU A 79 -25.63 -12.66 -11.14
C GLU A 79 -25.93 -13.68 -12.23
N ASN A 80 -27.11 -13.59 -12.87
CA ASN A 80 -27.58 -14.53 -13.91
C ASN A 80 -27.55 -16.00 -13.47
N GLY A 81 -27.93 -16.30 -12.21
CA GLY A 81 -27.92 -17.66 -11.66
C GLY A 81 -26.55 -18.22 -11.32
N LYS A 82 -25.47 -17.44 -11.38
CA LYS A 82 -24.11 -17.85 -11.02
C LYS A 82 -23.56 -16.96 -9.92
N PHE A 83 -22.89 -17.58 -8.95
CA PHE A 83 -22.14 -16.85 -7.94
C PHE A 83 -20.86 -16.27 -8.51
N LYS A 84 -20.69 -14.97 -8.38
CA LYS A 84 -19.49 -14.24 -8.79
C LYS A 84 -18.85 -13.55 -7.61
N LYS A 85 -17.53 -13.42 -7.63
CA LYS A 85 -16.78 -12.64 -6.64
C LYS A 85 -17.06 -11.16 -6.81
N LEU A 86 -17.06 -10.44 -5.68
CA LEU A 86 -17.22 -9.00 -5.65
C LEU A 86 -15.85 -8.32 -5.58
N TYR A 87 -15.66 -7.34 -6.43
CA TYR A 87 -14.48 -6.48 -6.45
C TYR A 87 -14.91 -5.01 -6.29
N CYS A 88 -14.03 -4.21 -5.76
CA CYS A 88 -14.23 -2.78 -5.60
C CYS A 88 -13.16 -2.02 -6.36
N PHE A 89 -13.57 -1.21 -7.32
CA PHE A 89 -12.69 -0.22 -7.94
C PHE A 89 -12.70 1.05 -7.09
N LEU A 90 -11.52 1.53 -6.71
CA LEU A 90 -11.35 2.77 -5.96
C LEU A 90 -10.42 3.69 -6.74
N LEU A 91 -10.86 4.93 -7.00
CA LEU A 91 -10.02 6.00 -7.53
C LEU A 91 -10.04 7.19 -6.57
N VAL A 92 -8.86 7.65 -6.17
CA VAL A 92 -8.68 8.77 -5.22
C VAL A 92 -7.87 9.86 -5.91
N LEU A 93 -8.41 11.09 -5.95
CA LEU A 93 -7.66 12.25 -6.44
C LEU A 93 -6.60 12.69 -5.45
N GLY A 94 -5.39 12.93 -5.93
CA GLY A 94 -4.23 13.24 -5.09
C GLY A 94 -4.38 14.53 -4.29
N TYR A 95 -4.90 15.60 -4.89
CA TYR A 95 -5.08 16.90 -4.26
C TYR A 95 -6.33 16.99 -3.38
N SER A 96 -7.51 16.81 -3.96
CA SER A 96 -8.79 17.00 -3.27
C SER A 96 -9.15 15.86 -2.32
N ARG A 97 -8.48 14.71 -2.45
CA ARG A 97 -8.81 13.46 -1.74
C ARG A 97 -10.22 12.94 -2.02
N MET A 98 -10.88 13.47 -3.03
CA MET A 98 -12.16 12.93 -3.49
C MET A 98 -11.99 11.49 -3.95
N ARG A 99 -13.01 10.68 -3.67
CA ARG A 99 -12.99 9.23 -3.92
C ARG A 99 -14.16 8.86 -4.81
N TYR A 100 -13.90 7.99 -5.76
CA TYR A 100 -14.91 7.28 -6.52
C TYR A 100 -14.80 5.79 -6.24
N ILE A 101 -15.92 5.15 -5.97
CA ILE A 101 -15.99 3.72 -5.67
C ILE A 101 -17.04 3.10 -6.58
N GLU A 102 -16.70 1.98 -7.23
CA GLU A 102 -17.62 1.19 -8.05
C GLU A 102 -17.40 -0.30 -7.76
N PHE A 103 -18.48 -1.03 -7.54
CA PHE A 103 -18.43 -2.47 -7.35
C PHE A 103 -18.62 -3.19 -8.67
N VAL A 104 -17.82 -4.20 -8.92
CA VAL A 104 -17.82 -4.99 -10.16
C VAL A 104 -17.65 -6.47 -9.86
N THR A 105 -18.05 -7.33 -10.79
CA THR A 105 -17.95 -8.79 -10.67
C THR A 105 -16.75 -9.39 -11.40
N ASP A 106 -15.94 -8.55 -12.07
CA ASP A 106 -14.70 -8.95 -12.73
C ASP A 106 -13.70 -7.78 -12.77
N MET A 107 -12.42 -8.10 -12.93
CA MET A 107 -11.31 -7.13 -13.07
C MET A 107 -10.75 -7.12 -14.49
N SER A 108 -11.59 -7.35 -15.49
CA SER A 108 -11.17 -7.31 -16.89
C SER A 108 -10.73 -5.89 -17.30
N THR A 109 -9.95 -5.80 -18.37
CA THR A 109 -9.55 -4.51 -18.95
C THR A 109 -10.75 -3.66 -19.33
N ASN A 110 -11.83 -4.29 -19.82
CA ASN A 110 -13.07 -3.58 -20.15
C ASN A 110 -13.73 -2.98 -18.90
N SER A 111 -13.80 -3.73 -17.81
CA SER A 111 -14.32 -3.24 -16.53
C SER A 111 -13.45 -2.12 -15.97
N LEU A 112 -12.12 -2.24 -16.07
CA LEU A 112 -11.18 -1.20 -15.65
C LEU A 112 -11.41 0.11 -16.42
N ILE A 113 -11.49 0.06 -17.77
CA ILE A 113 -11.73 1.24 -18.61
C ILE A 113 -13.09 1.87 -18.29
N ARG A 114 -14.14 1.05 -18.14
CA ARG A 114 -15.47 1.52 -17.77
C ARG A 114 -15.47 2.24 -16.44
N CYS A 115 -14.85 1.66 -15.41
CA CYS A 115 -14.76 2.26 -14.08
C CYS A 115 -14.02 3.61 -14.11
N HIS A 116 -12.93 3.72 -14.87
CA HIS A 116 -12.24 5.00 -15.07
C HIS A 116 -13.13 6.03 -15.77
N ALA A 117 -13.81 5.65 -16.82
CA ALA A 117 -14.72 6.56 -17.53
C ALA A 117 -15.84 7.07 -16.62
N ASN A 118 -16.41 6.20 -15.79
CA ASN A 118 -17.42 6.56 -14.80
C ASN A 118 -16.87 7.49 -13.71
N ALA A 119 -15.67 7.19 -13.22
CA ALA A 119 -14.98 8.03 -12.24
C ALA A 119 -14.70 9.43 -12.79
N PHE A 120 -14.21 9.55 -14.02
CA PHE A 120 -13.95 10.83 -14.66
C PHE A 120 -15.22 11.65 -14.89
N ARG A 121 -16.33 11.01 -15.24
CA ARG A 121 -17.64 11.68 -15.30
C ARG A 121 -18.06 12.18 -13.92
N TYR A 122 -17.87 11.37 -12.87
CA TYR A 122 -18.20 11.73 -11.51
C TYR A 122 -17.37 12.93 -11.00
N PHE A 123 -16.08 12.98 -11.31
CA PHE A 123 -15.21 14.08 -10.92
C PHE A 123 -15.36 15.32 -11.84
N GLY A 124 -15.99 15.18 -12.99
CA GLY A 124 -16.10 16.25 -13.99
C GLY A 124 -14.82 16.46 -14.82
N GLY A 125 -13.89 15.52 -14.80
CA GLY A 125 -12.62 15.58 -15.51
C GLY A 125 -11.69 14.43 -15.12
N TYR A 126 -10.50 14.43 -15.69
CA TYR A 126 -9.43 13.46 -15.39
C TYR A 126 -8.19 14.18 -14.83
N PRO A 127 -7.44 13.52 -13.93
CA PRO A 127 -6.18 14.06 -13.44
C PRO A 127 -5.07 13.97 -14.48
#